data_eb03d5d575060133557a4a9684632ab9
#
_entry.id   eb03d5d575060133557a4a9684632ab9
#
_cell.length_a   1.000
_cell.length_b   1.000
_cell.length_c   1.000
_cell.angle_alpha   90.00
_cell.angle_beta   90.00
_cell.angle_gamma   90.00
#
_symmetry.space_group_name_H-M   'P 1'
#
loop_
_entity.id
_entity.type
_entity.pdbx_description
1 polymer ?
#
loop_
_entity_poly.entity_id
_entity_poly.type
_entity_poly.pdbx_seq_one_letter_code
_entity_poly.pdbx_strand_id
1 'polypeptide(L)'
;MTSSARNLAAVLVAMLLYANPATVLAHAGPPFPVISDRLAGPYQVSIWTDPDATDDGSAGGQFWVMIRLRDGAPLPPDTRALVAIRPTDRPTSTQSAHTLAVNGDLSRQFVALLMDHEGPYLVEATITGSQGQAIVEAAVDATYDLRPARWLLALYLMPFLAVGFLWLKLLTSRRRA
;
A
#
# COMPACT_ATOMS: atom_id res chain seq x y z
N MET A 1 26.68 30.79 -28.70
CA MET A 1 26.58 29.74 -27.63
C MET A 1 27.95 29.13 -27.47
N THR A 2 28.58 29.35 -26.33
CA THR A 2 29.92 28.84 -26.02
C THR A 2 29.90 27.30 -25.89
N SER A 3 30.99 26.66 -26.28
CA SER A 3 31.14 25.20 -26.27
C SER A 3 30.80 24.59 -24.90
N SER A 4 31.05 25.29 -23.81
CA SER A 4 30.72 24.90 -22.43
C SER A 4 29.21 24.73 -22.18
N ALA A 5 28.36 25.58 -22.77
CA ALA A 5 26.90 25.46 -22.59
C ALA A 5 26.32 24.25 -23.33
N ARG A 6 26.91 23.88 -24.47
CA ARG A 6 26.52 22.67 -25.22
C ARG A 6 26.93 21.39 -24.46
N ASN A 7 28.11 21.38 -23.86
CA ASN A 7 28.59 20.23 -23.10
C ASN A 7 27.77 20.01 -21.81
N LEU A 8 27.39 21.12 -21.15
CA LEU A 8 26.54 21.04 -19.95
C LEU A 8 25.14 20.51 -20.28
N ALA A 9 24.54 20.95 -21.38
CA ALA A 9 23.25 20.47 -21.84
C ALA A 9 23.30 18.97 -22.21
N ALA A 10 24.37 18.53 -22.87
CA ALA A 10 24.56 17.11 -23.22
C ALA A 10 24.70 16.23 -21.98
N VAL A 11 25.43 16.69 -20.94
CA VAL A 11 25.57 15.94 -19.66
C VAL A 11 24.25 15.88 -18.93
N LEU A 12 23.45 16.93 -18.88
CA LEU A 12 22.11 16.94 -18.26
C LEU A 12 21.15 16.01 -18.99
N VAL A 13 21.14 16.00 -20.31
CA VAL A 13 20.31 15.08 -21.11
C VAL A 13 20.77 13.64 -20.91
N ALA A 14 22.07 13.37 -20.85
CA ALA A 14 22.59 12.06 -20.55
C ALA A 14 22.19 11.59 -19.13
N MET A 15 22.28 12.46 -18.11
CA MET A 15 21.82 12.12 -16.75
C MET A 15 20.31 11.85 -16.70
N LEU A 16 19.48 12.58 -17.45
CA LEU A 16 18.04 12.33 -17.55
C LEU A 16 17.71 11.02 -18.26
N LEU A 17 18.52 10.63 -19.26
CA LEU A 17 18.35 9.37 -19.99
C LEU A 17 18.84 8.15 -19.18
N TYR A 18 19.83 8.34 -18.28
CA TYR A 18 20.32 7.31 -17.37
C TYR A 18 19.50 7.23 -16.07
N ALA A 19 18.67 8.20 -15.75
CA ALA A 19 17.64 8.08 -14.75
C ALA A 19 16.52 7.18 -15.31
N ASN A 20 16.85 5.92 -15.62
CA ASN A 20 15.84 4.88 -15.73
C ASN A 20 15.07 4.91 -14.42
N PRO A 21 13.75 5.18 -14.42
CA PRO A 21 12.96 4.79 -13.28
C PRO A 21 13.20 3.29 -13.17
N ALA A 22 14.04 2.87 -12.22
CA ALA A 22 13.99 1.50 -11.76
C ALA A 22 12.48 1.25 -11.61
N THR A 23 11.94 0.32 -12.40
CA THR A 23 10.60 -0.17 -12.18
C THR A 23 10.65 -0.62 -10.74
N VAL A 24 10.16 0.24 -9.85
CA VAL A 24 9.87 -0.14 -8.49
C VAL A 24 8.83 -1.22 -8.72
N LEU A 25 9.28 -2.47 -8.66
CA LEU A 25 8.39 -3.61 -8.52
C LEU A 25 7.68 -3.29 -7.22
N ALA A 26 6.52 -2.63 -7.36
CA ALA A 26 5.59 -2.47 -6.26
C ALA A 26 5.48 -3.85 -5.65
N HIS A 27 5.79 -3.96 -4.37
CA HIS A 27 5.78 -5.24 -3.68
C HIS A 27 4.51 -5.95 -4.05
N ALA A 28 4.62 -7.15 -4.66
CA ALA A 28 3.48 -7.96 -5.04
C ALA A 28 2.82 -8.61 -3.80
N GLY A 29 2.82 -7.89 -2.68
CA GLY A 29 2.27 -8.30 -1.40
C GLY A 29 1.84 -7.11 -0.56
N PRO A 30 0.94 -7.32 0.37
CA PRO A 30 0.41 -6.28 1.25
C PRO A 30 1.52 -5.71 2.13
N PRO A 31 1.59 -4.40 2.31
CA PRO A 31 2.71 -3.75 2.97
C PRO A 31 2.75 -3.98 4.50
N PHE A 32 1.61 -4.30 5.15
CA PHE A 32 1.53 -4.31 6.62
C PHE A 32 0.95 -5.62 7.18
N PRO A 33 1.74 -6.38 7.99
CA PRO A 33 1.21 -7.52 8.72
C PRO A 33 0.36 -7.06 9.90
N VAL A 34 -0.90 -7.50 9.93
CA VAL A 34 -1.83 -7.29 11.05
C VAL A 34 -1.70 -8.43 12.05
N ILE A 35 -1.63 -9.65 11.53
CA ILE A 35 -1.39 -10.89 12.26
C ILE A 35 -0.32 -11.66 11.50
N SER A 36 0.65 -12.20 12.23
CA SER A 36 1.67 -13.08 11.66
C SER A 36 1.62 -14.43 12.35
N ASP A 37 1.47 -15.49 11.55
CA ASP A 37 1.62 -16.90 11.93
C ASP A 37 0.86 -17.31 13.21
N ARG A 38 -0.33 -16.72 13.43
CA ARG A 38 -1.16 -17.04 14.60
C ARG A 38 -1.74 -18.44 14.45
N LEU A 39 -1.57 -19.25 15.49
CA LEU A 39 -2.18 -20.58 15.56
C LEU A 39 -3.65 -20.45 16.01
N ALA A 40 -4.56 -20.96 15.20
CA ALA A 40 -6.00 -21.00 15.48
C ALA A 40 -6.59 -22.33 15.02
N GLY A 41 -6.96 -23.19 15.97
CA GLY A 41 -7.40 -24.55 15.67
C GLY A 41 -6.37 -25.33 14.86
N PRO A 42 -6.76 -25.93 13.73
CA PRO A 42 -5.84 -26.69 12.86
C PRO A 42 -5.00 -25.78 11.96
N TYR A 43 -5.27 -24.48 11.94
CA TYR A 43 -4.66 -23.54 11.01
C TYR A 43 -3.59 -22.66 11.66
N GLN A 44 -2.65 -22.24 10.82
CA GLN A 44 -1.73 -21.13 11.04
C GLN A 44 -2.15 -20.01 10.09
N VAL A 45 -2.47 -18.84 10.64
CA VAL A 45 -3.08 -17.73 9.89
C VAL A 45 -2.25 -16.48 10.00
N SER A 46 -2.00 -15.84 8.85
CA SER A 46 -1.45 -14.49 8.78
C SER A 46 -2.44 -13.60 8.03
N ILE A 47 -2.67 -12.39 8.56
CA ILE A 47 -3.49 -11.36 7.90
C ILE A 47 -2.60 -10.18 7.61
N TRP A 48 -2.65 -9.73 6.38
CA TRP A 48 -1.96 -8.54 5.91
C TRP A 48 -2.99 -7.56 5.38
N THR A 49 -2.72 -6.28 5.51
CA THR A 49 -3.61 -5.24 5.00
C THR A 49 -2.83 -4.15 4.29
N ASP A 50 -3.50 -3.51 3.36
CA ASP A 50 -3.15 -2.21 2.83
C ASP A 50 -4.25 -1.24 3.26
N PRO A 51 -4.01 -0.44 4.31
CA PRO A 51 -5.00 0.49 4.82
C PRO A 51 -5.03 1.80 4.04
N ASP A 52 -4.16 1.95 3.03
CA ASP A 52 -4.04 3.19 2.27
C ASP A 52 -5.30 3.48 1.46
N ALA A 53 -5.57 4.77 1.27
CA ALA A 53 -6.66 5.21 0.43
C ALA A 53 -6.49 4.71 -1.01
N THR A 54 -7.60 4.31 -1.61
CA THR A 54 -7.67 4.02 -3.03
C THR A 54 -7.43 5.29 -3.86
N ASP A 55 -7.15 5.17 -5.16
CA ASP A 55 -6.89 6.31 -6.06
C ASP A 55 -8.02 7.34 -6.08
N ASP A 56 -9.25 6.94 -5.77
CA ASP A 56 -10.42 7.81 -5.68
C ASP A 56 -10.57 8.51 -4.32
N GLY A 57 -9.66 8.24 -3.36
CA GLY A 57 -9.66 8.83 -2.02
C GLY A 57 -10.58 8.13 -1.03
N SER A 58 -11.20 7.01 -1.41
CA SER A 58 -11.90 6.14 -0.45
C SER A 58 -10.86 5.37 0.38
N ALA A 59 -11.19 5.07 1.65
CA ALA A 59 -10.31 4.25 2.47
C ALA A 59 -10.26 2.83 1.91
N GLY A 60 -9.10 2.42 1.43
CA GLY A 60 -8.86 1.05 1.02
C GLY A 60 -8.85 0.14 2.24
N GLY A 61 -9.54 -0.99 2.14
CA GLY A 61 -9.43 -2.09 3.09
C GLY A 61 -9.13 -3.34 2.30
N GLN A 62 -7.90 -3.46 1.82
CA GLN A 62 -7.46 -4.65 1.12
C GLN A 62 -6.87 -5.62 2.15
N PHE A 63 -7.39 -6.84 2.17
CA PHE A 63 -6.93 -7.86 3.10
C PHE A 63 -6.46 -9.11 2.37
N TRP A 64 -5.28 -9.56 2.73
CA TRP A 64 -4.73 -10.85 2.31
C TRP A 64 -4.71 -11.78 3.51
N VAL A 65 -5.37 -12.91 3.38
CA VAL A 65 -5.39 -13.96 4.40
C VAL A 65 -4.53 -15.10 3.91
N MET A 66 -3.43 -15.34 4.59
CA MET A 66 -2.58 -16.50 4.35
C MET A 66 -2.91 -17.59 5.34
N ILE A 67 -3.24 -18.77 4.83
CA ILE A 67 -3.71 -19.91 5.61
C ILE A 67 -2.78 -21.08 5.33
N ARG A 68 -2.36 -21.77 6.37
CA ARG A 68 -1.61 -23.02 6.30
C ARG A 68 -2.16 -24.00 7.32
N LEU A 69 -2.04 -25.29 7.07
CA LEU A 69 -2.24 -26.28 8.12
C LEU A 69 -1.01 -26.34 9.03
N ARG A 70 -1.22 -26.57 10.31
CA ARG A 70 -0.15 -26.64 11.33
C ARG A 70 0.86 -27.76 11.06
N ASP A 71 0.43 -28.83 10.42
CA ASP A 71 1.26 -29.98 10.03
C ASP A 71 1.98 -29.78 8.69
N GLY A 72 1.76 -28.65 8.03
CA GLY A 72 2.35 -28.34 6.72
C GLY A 72 1.71 -29.08 5.54
N ALA A 73 0.61 -29.82 5.77
CA ALA A 73 -0.12 -30.48 4.70
C ALA A 73 -0.78 -29.46 3.74
N PRO A 74 -1.09 -29.84 2.50
CA PRO A 74 -1.86 -29.00 1.59
C PRO A 74 -3.25 -28.68 2.17
N LEU A 75 -3.73 -27.45 1.94
CA LEU A 75 -5.08 -27.06 2.36
C LEU A 75 -6.13 -27.86 1.59
N PRO A 76 -7.20 -28.33 2.26
CA PRO A 76 -8.34 -28.90 1.60
C PRO A 76 -9.00 -27.92 0.61
N PRO A 77 -9.55 -28.41 -0.52
CA PRO A 77 -10.14 -27.54 -1.56
C PRO A 77 -11.39 -26.80 -1.11
N ASP A 78 -12.00 -27.20 -0.01
CA ASP A 78 -13.17 -26.57 0.62
C ASP A 78 -12.79 -25.46 1.61
N THR A 79 -11.49 -25.22 1.84
CA THR A 79 -11.03 -24.17 2.76
C THR A 79 -11.41 -22.78 2.23
N ARG A 80 -12.15 -22.03 3.05
CA ARG A 80 -12.62 -20.67 2.74
C ARG A 80 -12.37 -19.76 3.93
N ALA A 81 -12.14 -18.49 3.66
CA ALA A 81 -12.14 -17.47 4.69
C ALA A 81 -13.24 -16.43 4.44
N LEU A 82 -13.81 -15.95 5.52
CA LEU A 82 -14.69 -14.79 5.58
C LEU A 82 -13.97 -13.73 6.40
N VAL A 83 -13.80 -12.54 5.85
CA VAL A 83 -13.26 -11.41 6.59
C VAL A 83 -14.39 -10.46 6.91
N ALA A 84 -14.46 -10.06 8.17
CA ALA A 84 -15.36 -9.03 8.66
C ALA A 84 -14.54 -7.87 9.24
N ILE A 85 -14.96 -6.65 8.95
CA ILE A 85 -14.40 -5.44 9.54
C ILE A 85 -15.49 -4.68 10.28
N ARG A 86 -15.12 -4.11 11.41
CA ARG A 86 -16.04 -3.38 12.27
C ARG A 86 -15.33 -2.17 12.86
N PRO A 87 -15.81 -0.93 12.60
CA PRO A 87 -15.32 0.24 13.29
C PRO A 87 -15.50 0.10 14.80
N THR A 88 -14.49 0.44 15.58
CA THR A 88 -14.56 0.28 17.04
C THR A 88 -15.55 1.27 17.67
N ASP A 89 -15.70 2.45 17.09
CA ASP A 89 -16.63 3.49 17.52
C ASP A 89 -18.09 3.28 17.02
N ARG A 90 -18.26 2.45 15.95
CA ARG A 90 -19.56 2.16 15.33
C ARG A 90 -19.76 0.66 15.11
N PRO A 91 -19.89 -0.14 16.18
CA PRO A 91 -19.89 -1.61 16.08
C PRO A 91 -21.07 -2.18 15.28
N THR A 92 -22.12 -1.42 15.03
CA THR A 92 -23.25 -1.82 14.18
C THR A 92 -22.96 -1.74 12.68
N SER A 93 -21.92 -1.03 12.28
CA SER A 93 -21.50 -0.89 10.87
C SER A 93 -20.50 -1.96 10.47
N THR A 94 -20.87 -3.24 10.65
CA THR A 94 -20.03 -4.38 10.25
C THR A 94 -20.20 -4.65 8.77
N GLN A 95 -19.07 -4.79 8.07
CA GLN A 95 -19.01 -5.28 6.70
C GLN A 95 -18.28 -6.62 6.67
N SER A 96 -18.73 -7.54 5.82
CA SER A 96 -18.05 -8.82 5.65
C SER A 96 -18.16 -9.32 4.23
N ALA A 97 -17.13 -10.03 3.78
CA ALA A 97 -17.12 -10.71 2.49
C ALA A 97 -16.23 -11.94 2.50
N HIS A 98 -16.57 -12.91 1.66
CA HIS A 98 -15.74 -14.07 1.42
C HIS A 98 -14.51 -13.68 0.62
N THR A 99 -13.39 -14.26 0.99
CA THR A 99 -12.13 -14.13 0.26
C THR A 99 -12.13 -14.95 -1.02
N LEU A 100 -11.32 -14.52 -1.99
CA LEU A 100 -11.04 -15.24 -3.23
C LEU A 100 -9.59 -15.73 -3.23
N ALA A 101 -9.38 -16.95 -3.70
CA ALA A 101 -8.04 -17.50 -3.86
C ALA A 101 -7.25 -16.70 -4.91
N VAL A 102 -6.05 -16.26 -4.58
CA VAL A 102 -5.18 -15.51 -5.48
C VAL A 102 -4.53 -16.48 -6.46
N ASN A 103 -4.80 -16.32 -7.75
CA ASN A 103 -4.31 -17.20 -8.82
C ASN A 103 -4.63 -18.70 -8.58
N GLY A 104 -5.75 -18.98 -7.91
CA GLY A 104 -6.15 -20.35 -7.57
C GLY A 104 -5.43 -20.95 -6.37
N ASP A 105 -4.52 -20.24 -5.72
CA ASP A 105 -3.81 -20.68 -4.52
C ASP A 105 -4.67 -20.45 -3.27
N LEU A 106 -5.20 -21.53 -2.70
CA LEU A 106 -6.04 -21.51 -1.49
C LEU A 106 -5.29 -21.02 -0.25
N SER A 107 -3.96 -21.14 -0.24
CA SER A 107 -3.14 -20.65 0.86
C SER A 107 -3.03 -19.12 0.90
N ARG A 108 -3.40 -18.45 -0.18
CA ARG A 108 -3.35 -17.00 -0.36
C ARG A 108 -4.70 -16.50 -0.84
N GLN A 109 -5.44 -15.90 0.06
CA GLN A 109 -6.79 -15.42 -0.23
C GLN A 109 -6.86 -13.91 -0.05
N PHE A 110 -7.68 -13.26 -0.87
CA PHE A 110 -7.80 -11.81 -0.92
C PHE A 110 -9.26 -11.37 -0.84
N VAL A 111 -9.50 -10.24 -0.19
CA VAL A 111 -10.77 -9.53 -0.17
C VAL A 111 -10.55 -8.03 -0.03
N ALA A 112 -11.41 -7.25 -0.68
CA ALA A 112 -11.49 -5.81 -0.48
C ALA A 112 -12.78 -5.47 0.26
N LEU A 113 -12.67 -4.69 1.34
CA LEU A 113 -13.78 -4.17 2.13
C LEU A 113 -13.60 -2.65 2.27
N LEU A 114 -14.69 -1.90 2.28
CA LEU A 114 -14.62 -0.45 2.37
C LEU A 114 -14.47 -0.01 3.83
N MET A 115 -13.35 0.64 4.16
CA MET A 115 -13.20 1.38 5.40
C MET A 115 -13.68 2.82 5.17
N ASP A 116 -14.89 3.15 5.62
CA ASP A 116 -15.59 4.39 5.27
C ASP A 116 -15.16 5.63 6.08
N HIS A 117 -14.28 5.47 7.06
CA HIS A 117 -13.72 6.56 7.86
C HIS A 117 -12.37 6.19 8.47
N GLU A 118 -11.63 7.20 8.91
CA GLU A 118 -10.39 7.03 9.68
C GLU A 118 -10.67 6.52 11.09
N GLY A 119 -9.75 5.75 11.62
CA GLY A 119 -9.78 5.28 12.99
C GLY A 119 -9.62 3.79 13.16
N PRO A 120 -9.80 3.29 14.38
CA PRO A 120 -9.57 1.90 14.68
C PRO A 120 -10.72 1.00 14.22
N TYR A 121 -10.34 -0.08 13.54
CA TYR A 121 -11.22 -1.17 13.12
C TYR A 121 -10.80 -2.46 13.79
N LEU A 122 -11.78 -3.29 14.14
CA LEU A 122 -11.57 -4.68 14.46
C LEU A 122 -11.74 -5.50 13.16
N VAL A 123 -10.72 -6.27 12.83
CA VAL A 123 -10.71 -7.20 11.70
C VAL A 123 -10.83 -8.60 12.25
N GLU A 124 -11.83 -9.34 11.83
CA GLU A 124 -12.05 -10.74 12.15
C GLU A 124 -11.94 -11.57 10.87
N ALA A 125 -11.15 -12.63 10.90
CA ALA A 125 -11.14 -13.64 9.84
C ALA A 125 -11.61 -14.98 10.38
N THR A 126 -12.69 -15.49 9.81
CA THR A 126 -13.25 -16.80 10.09
C THR A 126 -12.84 -17.75 8.97
N ILE A 127 -12.05 -18.76 9.31
CA ILE A 127 -11.61 -19.82 8.39
C ILE A 127 -12.48 -21.04 8.60
N THR A 128 -13.01 -21.62 7.52
CA THR A 128 -13.82 -22.84 7.54
C THR A 128 -13.35 -23.82 6.49
N GLY A 129 -13.43 -25.09 6.79
CA GLY A 129 -13.09 -26.20 5.89
C GLY A 129 -13.28 -27.55 6.56
N SER A 130 -12.97 -28.62 5.86
CA SER A 130 -13.09 -29.99 6.38
C SER A 130 -12.22 -30.29 7.60
N GLN A 131 -11.19 -29.49 7.84
CA GLN A 131 -10.34 -29.59 9.04
C GLN A 131 -10.94 -28.89 10.28
N GLY A 132 -12.05 -28.16 10.11
CA GLY A 132 -12.72 -27.45 11.19
C GLY A 132 -12.84 -25.95 10.94
N GLN A 133 -13.13 -25.22 12.00
CA GLN A 133 -13.27 -23.76 11.99
C GLN A 133 -12.25 -23.11 12.91
N ALA A 134 -11.78 -21.94 12.51
CA ALA A 134 -10.93 -21.09 13.32
C ALA A 134 -11.30 -19.61 13.13
N ILE A 135 -11.13 -18.83 14.18
CA ILE A 135 -11.36 -17.38 14.18
C ILE A 135 -10.09 -16.70 14.68
N VAL A 136 -9.69 -15.66 14.00
CA VAL A 136 -8.60 -14.75 14.41
C VAL A 136 -9.08 -13.32 14.32
N GLU A 137 -8.70 -12.53 15.31
CA GLU A 137 -9.05 -11.10 15.40
C GLU A 137 -7.81 -10.24 15.58
N ALA A 138 -7.84 -9.04 15.00
CA ALA A 138 -6.83 -8.01 15.20
C ALA A 138 -7.41 -6.61 15.06
N ALA A 139 -6.78 -5.64 15.70
CA ALA A 139 -7.06 -4.23 15.49
C ALA A 139 -6.21 -3.68 14.34
N VAL A 140 -6.81 -2.81 13.52
CA VAL A 140 -6.16 -2.09 12.43
C VAL A 140 -6.61 -0.64 12.49
N ASP A 141 -5.66 0.28 12.38
CA ASP A 141 -5.98 1.70 12.24
C ASP A 141 -6.07 2.04 10.75
N ALA A 142 -7.26 2.43 10.29
CA ALA A 142 -7.44 2.99 8.96
C ALA A 142 -6.92 4.43 8.95
N THR A 143 -5.93 4.68 8.10
CA THR A 143 -5.38 6.01 7.89
C THR A 143 -5.63 6.41 6.44
N TYR A 144 -6.15 7.62 6.24
CA TYR A 144 -6.20 8.17 4.88
C TYR A 144 -4.82 8.65 4.48
N ASP A 145 -4.42 8.37 3.24
CA ASP A 145 -3.25 9.00 2.67
C ASP A 145 -3.50 10.52 2.58
N LEU A 146 -2.94 11.24 3.54
CA LEU A 146 -2.92 12.70 3.52
C LEU A 146 -1.96 13.14 2.41
N ARG A 147 -2.41 13.04 1.16
CA ARG A 147 -1.68 13.65 0.05
C ARG A 147 -1.42 15.11 0.42
N PRO A 148 -0.16 15.55 0.44
CA PRO A 148 0.14 16.91 0.84
C PRO A 148 -0.68 17.87 -0.02
N ALA A 149 -1.39 18.78 0.62
CA ALA A 149 -2.22 19.75 -0.07
C ALA A 149 -1.40 20.42 -1.20
N ARG A 150 -2.00 20.63 -2.37
CA ARG A 150 -1.32 21.14 -3.57
C ARG A 150 -0.50 22.42 -3.30
N TRP A 151 -0.90 23.23 -2.33
CA TRP A 151 -0.14 24.41 -1.92
C TRP A 151 1.17 24.07 -1.18
N LEU A 152 1.24 22.93 -0.45
CA LEU A 152 2.47 22.44 0.16
C LEU A 152 3.48 22.02 -0.89
N LEU A 153 3.03 21.39 -1.99
CA LEU A 153 3.91 21.11 -3.14
C LEU A 153 4.49 22.40 -3.74
N ALA A 154 3.68 23.46 -3.84
CA ALA A 154 4.18 24.76 -4.29
C ALA A 154 5.23 25.34 -3.32
N LEU A 155 5.01 25.18 -2.00
CA LEU A 155 5.98 25.62 -0.98
C LEU A 155 7.29 24.84 -1.06
N TYR A 156 7.26 23.55 -1.31
CA TYR A 156 8.46 22.71 -1.52
C TYR A 156 9.21 23.07 -2.80
N LEU A 157 8.51 23.56 -3.83
CA LEU A 157 9.14 23.99 -5.09
C LEU A 157 9.77 25.40 -5.00
N MET A 158 9.33 26.25 -4.05
CA MET A 158 9.81 27.63 -3.91
C MET A 158 11.34 27.76 -3.81
N PRO A 159 12.07 27.00 -2.97
CA PRO A 159 13.53 27.10 -2.90
C PRO A 159 14.21 26.76 -4.23
N PHE A 160 13.70 25.79 -4.96
CA PHE A 160 14.24 25.41 -6.27
C PHE A 160 14.01 26.51 -7.32
N LEU A 161 12.84 27.14 -7.30
CA LEU A 161 12.54 28.27 -8.17
C LEU A 161 13.41 29.48 -7.83
N ALA A 162 13.65 29.76 -6.53
CA ALA A 162 14.54 30.85 -6.10
C ALA A 162 15.98 30.62 -6.55
N VAL A 163 16.51 29.42 -6.38
CA VAL A 163 17.86 29.05 -6.85
C VAL A 163 17.94 29.14 -8.36
N GLY A 164 16.97 28.64 -9.10
CA GLY A 164 16.90 28.73 -10.56
C GLY A 164 16.87 30.16 -11.05
N PHE A 165 16.09 31.04 -10.41
CA PHE A 165 16.02 32.47 -10.72
C PHE A 165 17.34 33.19 -10.46
N LEU A 166 17.99 32.93 -9.32
CA LEU A 166 19.31 33.48 -9.00
C LEU A 166 20.36 33.06 -10.02
N TRP A 167 20.32 31.81 -10.42
CA TRP A 167 21.22 31.26 -11.44
C TRP A 167 21.03 31.96 -12.81
N LEU A 168 19.78 32.11 -13.21
CA LEU A 168 19.44 32.80 -14.47
C LEU A 168 19.90 34.25 -14.45
N LYS A 169 19.72 34.95 -13.32
CA LYS A 169 20.17 36.31 -13.11
C LYS A 169 21.69 36.43 -13.21
N LEU A 170 22.43 35.49 -12.61
CA LEU A 170 23.92 35.47 -12.71
C LEU A 170 24.40 35.23 -14.15
N LEU A 171 23.74 34.33 -14.88
CA LEU A 171 24.08 34.05 -16.27
C LEU A 171 23.81 35.24 -17.19
N THR A 172 22.74 35.99 -16.96
CA THR A 172 22.38 37.16 -17.76
C THR A 172 23.23 38.38 -17.43
N SER A 173 23.66 38.56 -16.16
CA SER A 173 24.55 39.65 -15.76
C SER A 173 25.96 39.52 -16.36
N ARG A 174 26.46 38.27 -16.46
CA ARG A 174 27.78 38.01 -17.09
C ARG A 174 27.83 38.26 -18.61
N ARG A 175 26.67 38.41 -19.26
CA ARG A 175 26.62 38.72 -20.72
C ARG A 175 26.60 40.22 -21.02
N ARG A 176 26.45 41.06 -19.98
CA ARG A 176 26.39 42.53 -20.12
C ARG A 176 27.69 43.23 -19.70
N ALA A 177 28.64 42.49 -19.17
CA ALA A 177 30.01 42.94 -18.90
C ALA A 177 30.96 42.38 -19.98
#